data_5b95735d7fea828d40ed99c0a2c75665
#
_entry.id   5b95735d7fea828d40ed99c0a2c75665
#
_cell.length_a   1.000
_cell.length_b   1.000
_cell.length_c   1.000
_cell.angle_alpha   90.00
_cell.angle_beta   90.00
_cell.angle_gamma   90.00
#
_symmetry.space_group_name_H-M   'P 1'
#
loop_
_entity.id
_entity.type
_entity.pdbx_description
1 polymer ?
#
loop_
_entity_poly.entity_id
_entity_poly.type
_entity_poly.pdbx_seq_one_letter_code
_entity_poly.pdbx_strand_id
1 'polypeptide(L)'
;MARADILINLIQSANRGDMVLFRRTAESLISEERKKKHTILADRLILALNNGSKNGAANRLSGKTDDLLFEVIPEKRLDDLILDEYIILMSKELIEEQHRVDLLHSYGIEPRNRILLAGLPGNGKTSLAEAIAAELMYPFFVIRYENLIGSFLGETGSRLQKVFDYAKTRNCVLFFDEFDTIGKERGDTKETGEIKRVVSSLLLQMDRLPSYVVVITASNHPELLDKAVWRRFQIRLDLQAPGKKDIEKYLEKFVQRTKINFNYNFKTIANKLAGYSFSETEDFCVDVLRQVVLSNKQNDSKSIVSEKLKQLKLRFEPNKENQEK
;
A
#
# COMPACT_ATOMS: atom_id res chain seq x y z
N MET A 1 37.23 -6.68 -1.34
CA MET A 1 37.00 -7.52 -0.16
C MET A 1 36.50 -6.73 1.04
N ALA A 2 37.17 -5.68 1.51
CA ALA A 2 36.75 -4.93 2.72
C ALA A 2 35.30 -4.45 2.75
N ARG A 3 34.69 -4.05 1.63
CA ARG A 3 33.33 -3.55 1.55
C ARG A 3 32.26 -4.66 1.78
N ALA A 4 32.50 -5.86 1.28
CA ALA A 4 31.59 -6.99 1.47
C ALA A 4 31.58 -7.44 2.93
N ASP A 5 32.76 -7.47 3.58
CA ASP A 5 32.88 -7.86 4.98
C ASP A 5 32.20 -6.85 5.92
N ILE A 6 32.31 -5.54 5.63
CA ILE A 6 31.62 -4.49 6.40
C ILE A 6 30.11 -4.63 6.25
N LEU A 7 29.58 -4.89 5.04
CA LEU A 7 28.14 -5.08 4.81
C LEU A 7 27.64 -6.36 5.50
N ILE A 8 28.39 -7.46 5.44
CA ILE A 8 28.02 -8.70 6.12
C ILE A 8 27.98 -8.50 7.64
N ASN A 9 29.00 -7.84 8.20
CA ASN A 9 29.04 -7.53 9.64
C ASN A 9 27.88 -6.61 10.06
N LEU A 10 27.50 -5.66 9.21
CA LEU A 10 26.38 -4.75 9.46
C LEU A 10 25.04 -5.51 9.51
N ILE A 11 24.82 -6.43 8.57
CA ILE A 11 23.63 -7.29 8.56
C ILE A 11 23.63 -8.25 9.76
N GLN A 12 24.77 -8.86 10.08
CA GLN A 12 24.85 -9.79 11.20
C GLN A 12 24.64 -9.11 12.55
N SER A 13 25.18 -7.90 12.74
CA SER A 13 24.97 -7.13 13.98
C SER A 13 23.51 -6.67 14.11
N ALA A 14 22.88 -6.27 13.03
CA ALA A 14 21.45 -5.94 13.01
C ALA A 14 20.59 -7.15 13.41
N ASN A 15 20.83 -8.32 12.83
CA ASN A 15 20.08 -9.55 13.12
C ASN A 15 20.27 -10.06 14.56
N ARG A 16 21.44 -9.77 15.17
CA ARG A 16 21.73 -10.13 16.57
C ARG A 16 21.22 -9.08 17.57
N GLY A 17 20.72 -7.95 17.10
CA GLY A 17 20.31 -6.84 17.98
C GLY A 17 21.49 -6.12 18.66
N ASP A 18 22.73 -6.36 18.22
CA ASP A 18 23.92 -5.72 18.77
C ASP A 18 24.09 -4.31 18.16
N MET A 19 23.39 -3.36 18.78
CA MET A 19 23.39 -1.97 18.32
C MET A 19 24.75 -1.27 18.47
N VAL A 20 25.63 -1.75 19.36
CA VAL A 20 26.96 -1.17 19.55
C VAL A 20 27.86 -1.56 18.38
N LEU A 21 27.86 -2.86 18.03
CA LEU A 21 28.61 -3.37 16.89
C LEU A 21 28.05 -2.82 15.57
N PHE A 22 26.71 -2.75 15.44
CA PHE A 22 26.03 -2.15 14.30
C PHE A 22 26.51 -0.70 14.06
N ARG A 23 26.51 0.12 15.10
CA ARG A 23 26.92 1.52 15.01
C ARG A 23 28.39 1.69 14.61
N ARG A 24 29.29 0.91 15.21
CA ARG A 24 30.73 0.91 14.86
C ARG A 24 30.95 0.51 13.40
N THR A 25 30.23 -0.51 12.93
CA THR A 25 30.36 -1.00 11.55
C THR A 25 29.82 0.02 10.56
N ALA A 26 28.71 0.70 10.88
CA ALA A 26 28.16 1.77 10.08
C ALA A 26 29.09 3.00 10.02
N GLU A 27 29.70 3.39 11.13
CA GLU A 27 30.71 4.48 11.18
C GLU A 27 31.96 4.15 10.33
N SER A 28 32.40 2.90 10.33
CA SER A 28 33.46 2.41 9.44
C SER A 28 33.08 2.55 7.97
N LEU A 29 31.86 2.18 7.59
CA LEU A 29 31.36 2.33 6.23
C LEU A 29 31.31 3.79 5.79
N ILE A 30 30.83 4.68 6.64
CA ILE A 30 30.78 6.13 6.39
C ILE A 30 32.19 6.69 6.16
N SER A 31 33.15 6.29 6.99
CA SER A 31 34.55 6.73 6.86
C SER A 31 35.15 6.26 5.54
N GLU A 32 34.85 5.03 5.12
CA GLU A 32 35.32 4.47 3.86
C GLU A 32 34.74 5.18 2.64
N GLU A 33 33.42 5.48 2.66
CA GLU A 33 32.76 6.22 1.58
C GLU A 33 33.27 7.68 1.48
N ARG A 34 33.59 8.34 2.60
CA ARG A 34 34.24 9.66 2.60
C ARG A 34 35.63 9.62 1.97
N LYS A 35 36.44 8.58 2.26
CA LYS A 35 37.76 8.40 1.63
C LYS A 35 37.66 8.23 0.12
N LYS A 36 36.54 7.62 -0.36
CA LYS A 36 36.27 7.45 -1.80
C LYS A 36 35.64 8.69 -2.46
N LYS A 37 35.53 9.82 -1.74
CA LYS A 37 34.89 11.07 -2.18
C LYS A 37 33.37 10.96 -2.47
N HIS A 38 32.71 9.93 -1.97
CA HIS A 38 31.25 9.77 -2.05
C HIS A 38 30.58 10.52 -0.90
N THR A 39 30.77 11.84 -0.85
CA THR A 39 30.29 12.70 0.26
C THR A 39 28.78 12.64 0.46
N ILE A 40 28.00 12.63 -0.63
CA ILE A 40 26.53 12.58 -0.58
C ILE A 40 26.04 11.29 0.08
N LEU A 41 26.66 10.14 -0.26
CA LEU A 41 26.30 8.85 0.34
C LEU A 41 26.70 8.80 1.82
N ALA A 42 27.90 9.29 2.17
CA ALA A 42 28.38 9.36 3.54
C ALA A 42 27.46 10.22 4.42
N ASP A 43 27.00 11.36 3.94
CA ASP A 43 26.11 12.25 4.67
C ASP A 43 24.70 11.63 4.85
N ARG A 44 24.17 10.92 3.86
CA ARG A 44 22.93 10.14 3.97
C ARG A 44 23.04 9.03 5.02
N LEU A 45 24.15 8.30 5.05
CA LEU A 45 24.42 7.27 6.05
C LEU A 45 24.51 7.84 7.47
N ILE A 46 25.12 9.02 7.65
CA ILE A 46 25.19 9.73 8.94
C ILE A 46 23.79 10.12 9.40
N LEU A 47 22.98 10.69 8.52
CA LEU A 47 21.60 11.06 8.84
C LEU A 47 20.78 9.83 9.26
N ALA A 48 20.91 8.73 8.53
CA ALA A 48 20.23 7.46 8.87
C ALA A 48 20.70 6.91 10.23
N LEU A 49 22.01 6.95 10.51
CA LEU A 49 22.58 6.46 11.77
C LEU A 49 22.15 7.33 12.98
N ASN A 50 22.09 8.64 12.80
CA ASN A 50 21.69 9.58 13.85
C ASN A 50 20.18 9.54 14.11
N ASN A 51 19.38 9.32 13.09
CA ASN A 51 17.95 9.08 13.23
C ASN A 51 17.64 7.73 13.90
N GLY A 52 18.46 6.69 13.66
CA GLY A 52 18.35 5.40 14.32
C GLY A 52 18.67 5.44 15.82
N SER A 53 19.54 6.35 16.29
CA SER A 53 19.85 6.44 17.74
C SER A 53 18.83 7.24 18.55
N LYS A 54 17.93 7.99 17.91
CA LYS A 54 16.75 8.61 18.53
C LYS A 54 15.53 7.68 18.54
N ASN A 55 15.54 6.59 17.77
CA ASN A 55 14.42 5.67 17.57
C ASN A 55 14.57 4.34 18.33
N GLY A 56 15.48 4.23 19.28
CA GLY A 56 15.53 3.14 20.26
C GLY A 56 14.44 3.23 21.36
N ALA A 57 13.74 4.34 21.44
CA ALA A 57 12.42 4.44 22.00
C ALA A 57 11.51 4.76 20.79
N ALA A 58 10.58 3.86 20.48
CA ALA A 58 9.52 4.15 19.53
C ALA A 58 9.15 5.63 19.70
N ASN A 59 9.38 6.44 18.67
CA ASN A 59 8.83 7.77 18.62
C ASN A 59 7.32 7.57 18.52
N ARG A 60 6.71 7.19 19.65
CA ARG A 60 5.27 7.28 19.85
C ARG A 60 5.01 8.75 19.61
N LEU A 61 4.37 9.02 18.50
CA LEU A 61 3.78 10.31 18.19
C LEU A 61 3.14 10.81 19.48
N SER A 62 3.66 11.88 20.08
CA SER A 62 3.22 12.34 21.38
C SER A 62 1.72 12.64 21.34
N GLY A 63 0.94 11.72 21.86
CA GLY A 63 -0.45 11.79 22.31
C GLY A 63 -1.36 12.76 21.56
N LYS A 64 -1.88 12.42 20.41
CA LYS A 64 -3.09 12.86 19.69
C LYS A 64 -3.02 12.69 18.17
N THR A 65 -1.84 12.41 17.60
CA THR A 65 -1.68 12.14 16.15
C THR A 65 -1.63 10.64 15.88
N ASP A 66 -1.34 9.82 16.90
CA ASP A 66 -1.29 8.34 16.81
C ASP A 66 -2.65 7.72 16.43
N ASP A 67 -3.75 8.39 16.78
CA ASP A 67 -5.10 7.91 16.45
C ASP A 67 -5.48 8.18 14.98
N LEU A 68 -4.75 9.06 14.26
CA LEU A 68 -5.09 9.51 12.92
C LEU A 68 -4.22 8.88 11.83
N LEU A 69 -2.95 8.59 12.15
CA LEU A 69 -1.93 8.07 11.26
C LEU A 69 -1.47 6.70 11.74
N PHE A 70 -1.70 5.68 10.93
CA PHE A 70 -1.14 4.35 11.16
C PHE A 70 0.07 4.16 10.25
N GLU A 71 1.24 4.07 10.85
CA GLU A 71 2.43 3.64 10.11
C GLU A 71 2.36 2.14 9.88
N VAL A 72 2.35 1.74 8.63
CA VAL A 72 2.37 0.34 8.19
C VAL A 72 3.72 0.07 7.56
N ILE A 73 4.35 -1.03 7.96
CA ILE A 73 5.58 -1.48 7.32
C ILE A 73 5.19 -2.16 6.00
N PRO A 74 5.63 -1.63 4.84
CA PRO A 74 5.29 -2.21 3.55
C PRO A 74 5.93 -3.58 3.36
N GLU A 75 5.13 -4.62 3.17
CA GLU A 75 5.58 -6.00 2.91
C GLU A 75 5.47 -6.39 1.44
N LYS A 76 4.50 -5.79 0.69
CA LYS A 76 4.22 -6.11 -0.70
C LYS A 76 5.11 -5.30 -1.65
N ARG A 77 5.52 -5.95 -2.75
CA ARG A 77 6.25 -5.31 -3.86
C ARG A 77 5.42 -5.31 -5.13
N LEU A 78 5.78 -4.46 -6.09
CA LEU A 78 5.08 -4.43 -7.39
C LEU A 78 5.13 -5.78 -8.11
N ASP A 79 6.23 -6.51 -8.01
CA ASP A 79 6.40 -7.82 -8.63
C ASP A 79 5.53 -8.91 -7.99
N ASP A 80 5.05 -8.71 -6.76
CA ASP A 80 4.13 -9.64 -6.09
C ASP A 80 2.70 -9.51 -6.62
N LEU A 81 2.36 -8.34 -7.14
CA LEU A 81 1.01 -8.04 -7.61
C LEU A 81 0.78 -8.54 -9.04
N ILE A 82 -0.49 -8.75 -9.37
CA ILE A 82 -0.92 -9.02 -10.73
C ILE A 82 -1.74 -7.82 -11.17
N LEU A 83 -1.16 -7.03 -12.03
CA LEU A 83 -1.68 -5.74 -12.47
C LEU A 83 -1.64 -5.67 -13.99
N ASP A 84 -2.49 -4.82 -14.54
CA ASP A 84 -2.42 -4.42 -15.94
C ASP A 84 -1.07 -3.75 -16.25
N GLU A 85 -0.55 -3.96 -17.47
CA GLU A 85 0.73 -3.40 -17.91
C GLU A 85 0.76 -1.87 -17.80
N TYR A 86 -0.35 -1.21 -18.07
CA TYR A 86 -0.47 0.24 -17.96
C TYR A 86 -0.32 0.70 -16.51
N ILE A 87 -0.92 -0.01 -15.54
CA ILE A 87 -0.81 0.30 -14.11
C ILE A 87 0.63 0.13 -13.64
N ILE A 88 1.30 -0.95 -14.08
CA ILE A 88 2.70 -1.21 -13.77
C ILE A 88 3.59 -0.08 -14.35
N LEU A 89 3.37 0.30 -15.61
CA LEU A 89 4.12 1.35 -16.27
C LEU A 89 4.00 2.68 -15.53
N MET A 90 2.77 3.14 -15.26
CA MET A 90 2.52 4.39 -14.58
C MET A 90 3.07 4.42 -13.15
N SER A 91 3.02 3.27 -12.45
CA SER A 91 3.61 3.15 -11.11
C SER A 91 5.14 3.25 -11.16
N LYS A 92 5.79 2.60 -12.14
CA LYS A 92 7.24 2.67 -12.34
C LYS A 92 7.70 4.07 -12.73
N GLU A 93 6.95 4.75 -13.61
CA GLU A 93 7.25 6.14 -13.97
C GLU A 93 7.22 7.06 -12.75
N LEU A 94 6.18 6.97 -11.92
CA LEU A 94 6.10 7.77 -10.69
C LEU A 94 7.27 7.49 -9.75
N ILE A 95 7.63 6.22 -9.56
CA ILE A 95 8.76 5.81 -8.71
C ILE A 95 10.06 6.38 -9.27
N GLU A 96 10.27 6.31 -10.59
CA GLU A 96 11.44 6.88 -11.23
C GLU A 96 11.51 8.41 -11.07
N GLU A 97 10.39 9.12 -11.25
CA GLU A 97 10.31 10.57 -11.02
C GLU A 97 10.69 10.94 -9.58
N GLN A 98 10.19 10.20 -8.59
CA GLN A 98 10.49 10.43 -7.18
C GLN A 98 11.97 10.10 -6.84
N HIS A 99 12.59 9.15 -7.53
CA HIS A 99 14.02 8.87 -7.37
C HIS A 99 14.93 9.88 -8.06
N ARG A 100 14.42 10.55 -9.12
CA ARG A 100 15.18 11.51 -9.94
C ARG A 100 14.70 12.95 -9.80
N VAL A 101 14.25 13.31 -8.60
CA VAL A 101 13.73 14.65 -8.29
C VAL A 101 14.70 15.75 -8.72
N ASP A 102 15.99 15.61 -8.39
CA ASP A 102 17.02 16.62 -8.72
C ASP A 102 17.14 16.84 -10.24
N LEU A 103 16.99 15.77 -11.02
CA LEU A 103 17.03 15.86 -12.49
C LEU A 103 15.80 16.64 -12.99
N LEU A 104 14.59 16.31 -12.50
CA LEU A 104 13.36 17.00 -12.91
C LEU A 104 13.42 18.48 -12.54
N HIS A 105 13.88 18.81 -11.33
CA HIS A 105 14.05 20.19 -10.88
C HIS A 105 15.04 20.98 -11.74
N SER A 106 16.09 20.35 -12.29
CA SER A 106 17.02 21.02 -13.20
C SER A 106 16.37 21.49 -14.52
N TYR A 107 15.23 20.88 -14.89
CA TYR A 107 14.37 21.27 -16.02
C TYR A 107 13.15 22.10 -15.60
N GLY A 108 13.04 22.47 -14.31
CA GLY A 108 11.88 23.24 -13.80
C GLY A 108 10.59 22.41 -13.71
N ILE A 109 10.70 21.08 -13.62
CA ILE A 109 9.57 20.15 -13.56
C ILE A 109 9.49 19.55 -12.15
N GLU A 110 8.29 19.57 -11.56
CA GLU A 110 8.02 18.88 -10.30
C GLU A 110 7.61 17.42 -10.56
N PRO A 111 8.11 16.45 -9.77
CA PRO A 111 7.67 15.06 -9.88
C PRO A 111 6.19 14.91 -9.50
N ARG A 112 5.51 14.00 -10.17
CA ARG A 112 4.13 13.66 -9.83
C ARG A 112 4.07 13.02 -8.45
N ASN A 113 3.07 13.38 -7.66
CA ASN A 113 2.95 12.91 -6.28
C ASN A 113 1.50 12.65 -5.83
N ARG A 114 0.52 12.75 -6.74
CA ARG A 114 -0.91 12.56 -6.41
C ARG A 114 -1.54 11.52 -7.30
N ILE A 115 -1.97 10.41 -6.68
CA ILE A 115 -2.52 9.24 -7.35
C ILE A 115 -3.92 8.97 -6.83
N LEU A 116 -4.85 8.70 -7.74
CA LEU A 116 -6.17 8.15 -7.44
C LEU A 116 -6.24 6.71 -7.93
N LEU A 117 -6.52 5.79 -7.03
CA LEU A 117 -6.80 4.39 -7.32
C LEU A 117 -8.32 4.18 -7.28
N ALA A 118 -8.89 3.82 -8.40
CA ALA A 118 -10.30 3.50 -8.55
C ALA A 118 -10.49 1.99 -8.74
N GLY A 119 -11.69 1.50 -8.49
CA GLY A 119 -12.06 0.12 -8.78
C GLY A 119 -12.83 -0.54 -7.64
N LEU A 120 -13.44 -1.69 -7.92
CA LEU A 120 -14.25 -2.44 -6.95
C LEU A 120 -13.42 -2.90 -5.74
N PRO A 121 -14.08 -3.16 -4.59
CA PRO A 121 -13.41 -3.74 -3.41
C PRO A 121 -12.68 -5.03 -3.74
N GLY A 122 -11.56 -5.28 -3.05
CA GLY A 122 -10.81 -6.53 -3.20
C GLY A 122 -9.91 -6.62 -4.44
N ASN A 123 -9.78 -5.57 -5.25
CA ASN A 123 -8.96 -5.57 -6.47
C ASN A 123 -7.54 -5.01 -6.26
N GLY A 124 -7.06 -4.92 -5.02
CA GLY A 124 -5.65 -4.66 -4.72
C GLY A 124 -5.23 -3.19 -4.64
N LYS A 125 -6.17 -2.23 -4.48
CA LYS A 125 -5.85 -0.80 -4.34
C LYS A 125 -4.87 -0.53 -3.20
N THR A 126 -5.18 -1.01 -2.00
CA THR A 126 -4.31 -0.87 -0.82
C THR A 126 -2.98 -1.57 -1.02
N SER A 127 -2.98 -2.75 -1.66
CA SER A 127 -1.76 -3.49 -1.98
C SER A 127 -0.86 -2.76 -2.96
N LEU A 128 -1.43 -2.06 -3.96
CA LEU A 128 -0.68 -1.24 -4.89
C LEU A 128 -0.07 -0.01 -4.20
N ALA A 129 -0.82 0.66 -3.33
CA ALA A 129 -0.31 1.79 -2.55
C ALA A 129 0.86 1.37 -1.65
N GLU A 130 0.73 0.23 -0.97
CA GLU A 130 1.78 -0.38 -0.16
C GLU A 130 3.03 -0.71 -1.00
N ALA A 131 2.84 -1.34 -2.18
CA ALA A 131 3.94 -1.69 -3.08
C ALA A 131 4.68 -0.46 -3.61
N ILE A 132 3.97 0.61 -3.96
CA ILE A 132 4.60 1.89 -4.36
C ILE A 132 5.44 2.45 -3.20
N ALA A 133 4.93 2.43 -1.97
CA ALA A 133 5.67 2.88 -0.80
C ALA A 133 6.93 2.04 -0.54
N ALA A 134 6.83 0.71 -0.70
CA ALA A 134 7.97 -0.21 -0.60
C ALA A 134 9.07 0.10 -1.62
N GLU A 135 8.71 0.31 -2.89
CA GLU A 135 9.67 0.62 -3.96
C GLU A 135 10.30 2.00 -3.77
N LEU A 136 9.55 2.98 -3.26
CA LEU A 136 10.08 4.30 -2.90
C LEU A 136 10.98 4.26 -1.65
N MET A 137 10.88 3.20 -0.83
CA MET A 137 11.50 3.10 0.49
C MET A 137 11.06 4.26 1.42
N TYR A 138 9.81 4.68 1.30
CA TYR A 138 9.20 5.72 2.11
C TYR A 138 8.33 5.12 3.21
N PRO A 139 8.25 5.75 4.40
CA PRO A 139 7.24 5.40 5.40
C PRO A 139 5.84 5.45 4.79
N PHE A 140 5.03 4.43 5.07
CA PHE A 140 3.67 4.29 4.57
C PHE A 140 2.68 4.59 5.68
N PHE A 141 1.96 5.70 5.57
CA PHE A 141 0.96 6.13 6.53
C PHE A 141 -0.45 5.94 5.98
N VAL A 142 -1.22 5.10 6.64
CA VAL A 142 -2.63 4.88 6.33
C VAL A 142 -3.47 5.82 7.16
N ILE A 143 -4.32 6.60 6.49
CA ILE A 143 -5.25 7.52 7.11
C ILE A 143 -6.64 6.91 7.05
N ARG A 144 -7.22 6.64 8.21
CA ARG A 144 -8.60 6.16 8.33
C ARG A 144 -9.54 7.33 8.48
N TYR A 145 -10.45 7.46 7.55
CA TYR A 145 -11.39 8.57 7.52
C TYR A 145 -12.30 8.61 8.75
N GLU A 146 -12.70 7.46 9.27
CA GLU A 146 -13.49 7.32 10.50
C GLU A 146 -12.87 8.06 11.70
N ASN A 147 -11.54 8.08 11.78
CA ASN A 147 -10.81 8.75 12.85
C ASN A 147 -10.63 10.25 12.59
N LEU A 148 -10.86 10.70 11.36
CA LEU A 148 -10.81 12.13 11.00
C LEU A 148 -12.11 12.84 11.38
N ILE A 149 -13.25 12.20 11.24
CA ILE A 149 -14.56 12.72 11.64
C ILE A 149 -14.67 12.52 13.15
N GLY A 150 -14.31 13.52 13.92
CA GLY A 150 -14.58 13.52 15.38
C GLY A 150 -16.03 13.83 15.67
N SER A 151 -16.44 13.62 16.93
CA SER A 151 -17.79 13.96 17.43
C SER A 151 -18.15 15.43 17.25
N PHE A 152 -17.16 16.29 16.99
CA PHE A 152 -17.31 17.70 16.69
C PHE A 152 -16.62 18.02 15.36
N LEU A 153 -17.39 18.41 14.37
CA LEU A 153 -16.93 18.74 13.00
C LEU A 153 -15.84 19.83 12.97
N GLY A 154 -15.81 20.76 13.92
CA GLY A 154 -14.77 21.77 14.04
C GLY A 154 -13.36 21.23 14.34
N GLU A 155 -13.26 20.01 14.90
CA GLU A 155 -11.98 19.35 15.16
C GLU A 155 -11.37 18.68 13.92
N THR A 156 -12.18 18.28 12.95
CA THR A 156 -11.74 17.56 11.74
C THR A 156 -10.71 18.35 10.94
N GLY A 157 -10.95 19.66 10.76
CA GLY A 157 -10.00 20.56 10.08
C GLY A 157 -8.66 20.65 10.79
N SER A 158 -8.65 20.75 12.13
CA SER A 158 -7.43 20.84 12.93
C SER A 158 -6.67 19.51 12.98
N ARG A 159 -7.39 18.39 12.96
CA ARG A 159 -6.79 17.05 12.89
C ARG A 159 -6.12 16.83 11.52
N LEU A 160 -6.80 17.13 10.43
CA LEU A 160 -6.23 17.13 9.09
C LEU A 160 -4.97 17.98 8.99
N GLN A 161 -5.01 19.20 9.50
CA GLN A 161 -3.86 20.11 9.50
C GLN A 161 -2.63 19.45 10.16
N LYS A 162 -2.79 18.80 11.32
CA LYS A 162 -1.70 18.11 12.02
C LYS A 162 -1.11 16.96 11.19
N VAL A 163 -1.97 16.17 10.50
CA VAL A 163 -1.53 15.11 9.61
C VAL A 163 -0.66 15.65 8.49
N PHE A 164 -1.11 16.71 7.83
CA PHE A 164 -0.38 17.32 6.72
C PHE A 164 0.91 18.01 7.19
N ASP A 165 0.88 18.70 8.32
CA ASP A 165 2.07 19.34 8.88
C ASP A 165 3.13 18.32 9.28
N TYR A 166 2.71 17.15 9.80
CA TYR A 166 3.61 16.03 10.04
C TYR A 166 4.21 15.47 8.76
N ALA A 167 3.39 15.27 7.73
CA ALA A 167 3.84 14.75 6.44
C ALA A 167 4.86 15.67 5.74
N LYS A 168 4.68 16.99 5.84
CA LYS A 168 5.61 17.98 5.26
C LYS A 168 7.02 17.90 5.84
N THR A 169 7.24 17.25 6.97
CA THR A 169 8.56 17.18 7.61
C THR A 169 9.46 16.08 7.05
N ARG A 170 8.95 15.20 6.17
CA ARG A 170 9.66 14.01 5.69
C ARG A 170 9.14 13.47 4.38
N ASN A 171 9.98 12.70 3.67
CA ASN A 171 9.51 11.89 2.55
C ASN A 171 8.60 10.79 3.10
N CYS A 172 7.38 10.68 2.60
CA CYS A 172 6.42 9.65 3.00
C CYS A 172 5.37 9.42 1.94
N VAL A 173 4.65 8.30 2.08
CA VAL A 173 3.43 8.02 1.34
C VAL A 173 2.24 8.16 2.29
N LEU A 174 1.31 9.05 1.97
CA LEU A 174 0.02 9.18 2.65
C LEU A 174 -1.03 8.42 1.86
N PHE A 175 -1.65 7.43 2.46
CA PHE A 175 -2.70 6.65 1.86
C PHE A 175 -4.06 6.94 2.50
N PHE A 176 -5.00 7.44 1.70
CA PHE A 176 -6.39 7.68 2.08
C PHE A 176 -7.24 6.56 1.51
N ASP A 177 -7.72 5.66 2.36
CA ASP A 177 -8.66 4.62 1.96
C ASP A 177 -10.09 5.15 1.99
N GLU A 178 -10.99 4.51 1.21
CA GLU A 178 -12.41 4.85 1.14
C GLU A 178 -12.70 6.34 0.91
N PHE A 179 -11.93 6.96 0.01
CA PHE A 179 -12.01 8.40 -0.27
C PHE A 179 -13.41 8.85 -0.75
N ASP A 180 -14.21 7.92 -1.25
CA ASP A 180 -15.60 8.15 -1.66
C ASP A 180 -16.56 8.37 -0.48
N THR A 181 -16.25 7.94 0.74
CA THR A 181 -17.07 8.23 1.91
C THR A 181 -17.22 9.74 2.13
N ILE A 182 -16.18 10.49 1.78
CA ILE A 182 -16.21 11.96 1.77
C ILE A 182 -17.24 12.50 0.76
N GLY A 183 -17.60 11.73 -0.28
CA GLY A 183 -18.54 12.16 -1.32
C GLY A 183 -19.98 11.71 -1.13
N LYS A 184 -20.22 10.63 -0.38
CA LYS A 184 -21.54 9.96 -0.27
C LYS A 184 -22.58 10.70 0.59
N GLU A 185 -22.16 11.48 1.56
CA GLU A 185 -23.05 12.18 2.49
C GLU A 185 -23.75 13.40 1.88
N ARG A 186 -23.90 13.44 0.54
CA ARG A 186 -24.55 14.54 -0.20
C ARG A 186 -26.09 14.58 -0.10
N GLY A 187 -26.71 13.62 0.59
CA GLY A 187 -28.16 13.45 0.63
C GLY A 187 -28.93 14.32 1.61
N ASP A 188 -28.33 14.73 2.74
CA ASP A 188 -29.01 15.50 3.78
C ASP A 188 -28.65 16.99 3.73
N THR A 189 -29.65 17.82 3.65
CA THR A 189 -29.54 19.27 3.32
C THR A 189 -28.87 20.13 4.38
N LYS A 190 -28.72 19.67 5.62
CA LYS A 190 -28.07 20.42 6.72
C LYS A 190 -26.62 20.05 6.96
N GLU A 191 -26.20 18.78 6.77
CA GLU A 191 -24.82 18.31 6.92
C GLU A 191 -23.96 18.56 5.68
N THR A 192 -24.59 18.78 4.53
CA THR A 192 -23.93 18.93 3.21
C THR A 192 -22.90 20.07 3.14
N GLY A 193 -23.10 21.15 3.92
CA GLY A 193 -22.22 22.32 3.90
C GLY A 193 -20.88 22.09 4.61
N GLU A 194 -20.89 21.33 5.72
CA GLU A 194 -19.70 21.12 6.54
C GLU A 194 -18.78 20.06 5.95
N ILE A 195 -19.34 18.98 5.42
CA ILE A 195 -18.57 17.94 4.72
C ILE A 195 -17.89 18.52 3.48
N LYS A 196 -18.59 19.37 2.71
CA LYS A 196 -17.97 20.09 1.59
C LYS A 196 -16.79 20.95 2.04
N ARG A 197 -16.87 21.57 3.21
CA ARG A 197 -15.76 22.36 3.79
C ARG A 197 -14.58 21.46 4.16
N VAL A 198 -14.83 20.31 4.76
CA VAL A 198 -13.78 19.33 5.11
C VAL A 198 -13.09 18.81 3.84
N VAL A 199 -13.85 18.41 2.82
CA VAL A 199 -13.31 18.00 1.51
C VAL A 199 -12.49 19.12 0.89
N SER A 200 -13.03 20.32 0.86
CA SER A 200 -12.32 21.47 0.27
C SER A 200 -11.03 21.79 1.02
N SER A 201 -11.06 21.69 2.36
CA SER A 201 -9.87 21.85 3.20
C SER A 201 -8.83 20.75 2.94
N LEU A 202 -9.26 19.48 2.86
CA LEU A 202 -8.41 18.35 2.53
C LEU A 202 -7.71 18.56 1.17
N LEU A 203 -8.48 18.90 0.15
CA LEU A 203 -7.95 19.12 -1.20
C LEU A 203 -6.97 20.30 -1.24
N LEU A 204 -7.27 21.39 -0.51
CA LEU A 204 -6.37 22.53 -0.40
C LEU A 204 -5.06 22.16 0.30
N GLN A 205 -5.12 21.35 1.35
CA GLN A 205 -3.93 20.85 2.05
C GLN A 205 -3.10 19.94 1.14
N MET A 206 -3.74 19.03 0.38
CA MET A 206 -3.07 18.20 -0.61
C MET A 206 -2.34 19.03 -1.67
N ASP A 207 -2.96 20.12 -2.14
CA ASP A 207 -2.34 21.01 -3.14
C ASP A 207 -1.09 21.73 -2.61
N ARG A 208 -1.00 21.90 -1.29
CA ARG A 208 0.14 22.58 -0.60
C ARG A 208 1.24 21.61 -0.14
N LEU A 209 1.08 20.31 -0.40
CA LEU A 209 2.13 19.34 -0.07
C LEU A 209 3.30 19.49 -1.03
N PRO A 210 4.53 19.41 -0.51
CA PRO A 210 5.71 19.32 -1.36
C PRO A 210 5.70 18.02 -2.17
N SER A 211 6.39 18.03 -3.31
CA SER A 211 6.41 16.93 -4.26
C SER A 211 7.04 15.63 -3.72
N TYR A 212 7.84 15.72 -2.67
CA TYR A 212 8.40 14.55 -1.97
C TYR A 212 7.41 13.81 -1.07
N VAL A 213 6.21 14.37 -0.83
CA VAL A 213 5.12 13.67 -0.14
C VAL A 213 4.19 13.10 -1.19
N VAL A 214 4.16 11.78 -1.30
CA VAL A 214 3.29 11.09 -2.26
C VAL A 214 1.94 10.83 -1.61
N VAL A 215 0.87 11.28 -2.24
CA VAL A 215 -0.50 11.06 -1.80
C VAL A 215 -1.17 10.05 -2.70
N ILE A 216 -1.64 8.97 -2.11
CA ILE A 216 -2.41 7.94 -2.80
C ILE A 216 -3.80 7.88 -2.17
N THR A 217 -4.84 7.98 -2.97
CA THR A 217 -6.22 7.82 -2.52
C THR A 217 -6.86 6.62 -3.18
N ALA A 218 -7.67 5.87 -2.45
CA ALA A 218 -8.43 4.76 -2.99
C ALA A 218 -9.93 5.06 -2.91
N SER A 219 -10.65 4.75 -3.98
CA SER A 219 -12.11 4.88 -4.05
C SER A 219 -12.74 3.63 -4.64
N ASN A 220 -13.81 3.16 -4.00
CA ASN A 220 -14.65 2.09 -4.51
C ASN A 220 -15.74 2.62 -5.46
N HIS A 221 -16.05 3.91 -5.36
CA HIS A 221 -17.11 4.59 -6.10
C HIS A 221 -16.58 5.88 -6.76
N PRO A 222 -15.69 5.75 -7.75
CA PRO A 222 -15.07 6.91 -8.40
C PRO A 222 -16.09 7.84 -9.07
N GLU A 223 -17.27 7.30 -9.46
CA GLU A 223 -18.38 8.06 -10.04
C GLU A 223 -19.00 9.07 -9.07
N LEU A 224 -18.82 8.88 -7.77
CA LEU A 224 -19.31 9.81 -6.73
C LEU A 224 -18.36 11.00 -6.51
N LEU A 225 -17.13 10.93 -7.02
CA LEU A 225 -16.15 11.98 -6.86
C LEU A 225 -16.44 13.17 -7.78
N ASP A 226 -16.39 14.38 -7.22
CA ASP A 226 -16.58 15.61 -7.97
C ASP A 226 -15.47 15.83 -9.02
N LYS A 227 -15.80 16.46 -10.15
CA LYS A 227 -14.83 16.82 -11.19
C LYS A 227 -13.66 17.66 -10.65
N ALA A 228 -13.89 18.48 -9.63
CA ALA A 228 -12.85 19.27 -8.98
C ALA A 228 -11.84 18.38 -8.22
N VAL A 229 -12.29 17.27 -7.63
CA VAL A 229 -11.45 16.26 -7.00
C VAL A 229 -10.60 15.55 -8.05
N TRP A 230 -11.23 15.08 -9.12
CA TRP A 230 -10.55 14.39 -10.21
C TRP A 230 -9.37 15.16 -10.77
N ARG A 231 -9.52 16.47 -10.97
CA ARG A 231 -8.49 17.34 -11.57
C ARG A 231 -7.22 17.47 -10.73
N ARG A 232 -7.28 17.14 -9.43
CA ARG A 232 -6.14 17.27 -8.52
C ARG A 232 -5.20 16.07 -8.57
N PHE A 233 -5.68 14.94 -9.10
CA PHE A 233 -4.85 13.75 -9.25
C PHE A 233 -4.17 13.73 -10.61
N GLN A 234 -2.85 13.67 -10.59
CA GLN A 234 -2.00 13.63 -11.79
C GLN A 234 -2.03 12.25 -12.45
N ILE A 235 -2.11 11.20 -11.61
CA ILE A 235 -2.20 9.81 -12.05
C ILE A 235 -3.53 9.23 -11.56
N ARG A 236 -4.24 8.53 -12.46
CA ARG A 236 -5.52 7.90 -12.18
C ARG A 236 -5.47 6.49 -12.72
N LEU A 237 -5.59 5.52 -11.83
CA LEU A 237 -5.48 4.11 -12.15
C LEU A 237 -6.78 3.40 -11.77
N ASP A 238 -7.35 2.69 -12.72
CA ASP A 238 -8.57 1.90 -12.52
C ASP A 238 -8.19 0.42 -12.42
N LEU A 239 -8.33 -0.14 -11.21
CA LEU A 239 -8.01 -1.53 -10.90
C LEU A 239 -9.23 -2.40 -11.19
N GLN A 240 -9.23 -3.02 -12.35
CA GLN A 240 -10.29 -3.91 -12.80
C GLN A 240 -10.29 -5.24 -12.02
N ALA A 241 -11.44 -5.91 -12.03
CA ALA A 241 -11.52 -7.27 -11.53
C ALA A 241 -10.64 -8.21 -12.37
N PRO A 242 -10.02 -9.24 -11.75
CA PRO A 242 -9.10 -10.12 -12.46
C PRO A 242 -9.81 -10.91 -13.56
N GLY A 243 -9.17 -10.96 -14.72
CA GLY A 243 -9.56 -11.88 -15.78
C GLY A 243 -9.10 -13.32 -15.46
N LYS A 244 -9.60 -14.30 -16.23
CA LYS A 244 -9.22 -15.70 -16.04
C LYS A 244 -7.71 -15.94 -16.07
N LYS A 245 -6.99 -15.24 -16.96
CA LYS A 245 -5.53 -15.33 -17.05
C LYS A 245 -4.83 -14.76 -15.80
N ASP A 246 -5.40 -13.72 -15.20
CA ASP A 246 -4.84 -13.11 -14.00
C ASP A 246 -5.06 -14.00 -12.79
N ILE A 247 -6.21 -14.66 -12.70
CA ILE A 247 -6.48 -15.68 -11.69
C ILE A 247 -5.52 -16.87 -11.86
N GLU A 248 -5.25 -17.35 -13.10
CA GLU A 248 -4.26 -18.40 -13.34
C GLU A 248 -2.87 -18.00 -12.82
N LYS A 249 -2.41 -16.79 -13.18
CA LYS A 249 -1.12 -16.27 -12.71
C LYS A 249 -1.08 -16.13 -11.18
N TYR A 250 -2.21 -15.73 -10.57
CA TYR A 250 -2.30 -15.64 -9.11
C TYR A 250 -2.15 -17.02 -8.45
N LEU A 251 -2.85 -18.04 -8.97
CA LEU A 251 -2.76 -19.40 -8.47
C LEU A 251 -1.33 -19.96 -8.59
N GLU A 252 -0.65 -19.70 -9.72
CA GLU A 252 0.75 -20.09 -9.92
C GLU A 252 1.67 -19.45 -8.88
N LYS A 253 1.58 -18.12 -8.70
CA LYS A 253 2.37 -17.40 -7.68
C LYS A 253 2.07 -17.90 -6.27
N PHE A 254 0.79 -18.15 -5.96
CA PHE A 254 0.37 -18.65 -4.65
C PHE A 254 0.99 -20.02 -4.34
N VAL A 255 0.91 -20.97 -5.30
CA VAL A 255 1.50 -22.31 -5.16
C VAL A 255 3.02 -22.24 -5.04
N GLN A 256 3.69 -21.40 -5.83
CA GLN A 256 5.15 -21.18 -5.72
C GLN A 256 5.56 -20.66 -4.33
N ARG A 257 4.83 -19.69 -3.80
CA ARG A 257 5.08 -19.11 -2.47
C ARG A 257 4.85 -20.10 -1.33
N THR A 258 3.74 -20.86 -1.40
CA THR A 258 3.33 -21.77 -0.32
C THR A 258 3.95 -23.16 -0.44
N LYS A 259 4.53 -23.51 -1.60
CA LYS A 259 5.08 -24.83 -1.93
C LYS A 259 4.06 -25.99 -1.80
N ILE A 260 2.77 -25.68 -1.81
CA ILE A 260 1.68 -26.66 -1.73
C ILE A 260 1.03 -26.76 -3.11
N ASN A 261 1.10 -27.94 -3.71
CA ASN A 261 0.47 -28.22 -5.00
C ASN A 261 -1.02 -28.52 -4.81
N PHE A 262 -1.87 -27.83 -5.56
CA PHE A 262 -3.32 -28.08 -5.55
C PHE A 262 -3.73 -29.36 -6.30
N ASN A 263 -2.80 -29.95 -7.08
CA ASN A 263 -3.08 -31.13 -7.93
C ASN A 263 -4.35 -30.98 -8.78
N TYR A 264 -4.63 -29.75 -9.19
CA TYR A 264 -5.81 -29.35 -9.95
C TYR A 264 -5.42 -28.42 -11.10
N ASN A 265 -6.15 -28.48 -12.20
CA ASN A 265 -5.87 -27.62 -13.35
C ASN A 265 -6.26 -26.17 -13.04
N PHE A 266 -5.29 -25.26 -13.06
CA PHE A 266 -5.50 -23.84 -12.75
C PHE A 266 -6.48 -23.16 -13.69
N LYS A 267 -6.52 -23.51 -14.98
CA LYS A 267 -7.52 -23.02 -15.92
C LYS A 267 -8.94 -23.38 -15.48
N THR A 268 -9.11 -24.59 -14.94
CA THR A 268 -10.43 -25.02 -14.45
C THR A 268 -10.82 -24.25 -13.20
N ILE A 269 -9.87 -24.00 -12.28
CA ILE A 269 -10.12 -23.15 -11.09
C ILE A 269 -10.45 -21.74 -11.54
N ALA A 270 -9.63 -21.14 -12.41
CA ALA A 270 -9.82 -19.77 -12.90
C ALA A 270 -11.17 -19.59 -13.63
N ASN A 271 -11.62 -20.59 -14.39
CA ASN A 271 -12.95 -20.55 -15.00
C ASN A 271 -14.09 -20.54 -13.97
N LYS A 272 -13.91 -21.21 -12.83
CA LYS A 272 -14.90 -21.26 -11.75
C LYS A 272 -14.85 -20.02 -10.85
N LEU A 273 -13.70 -19.37 -10.78
CA LEU A 273 -13.49 -18.12 -10.05
C LEU A 273 -13.67 -16.88 -10.94
N ALA A 274 -14.07 -17.03 -12.20
CA ALA A 274 -14.32 -15.92 -13.08
C ALA A 274 -15.45 -15.02 -12.53
N GLY A 275 -15.18 -13.71 -12.40
CA GLY A 275 -16.09 -12.74 -11.82
C GLY A 275 -15.87 -12.45 -10.33
N TYR A 276 -14.98 -13.18 -9.67
CA TYR A 276 -14.56 -12.89 -8.30
C TYR A 276 -13.37 -11.90 -8.28
N SER A 277 -13.25 -11.15 -7.19
CA SER A 277 -12.12 -10.25 -6.95
C SER A 277 -10.84 -11.02 -6.60
N PHE A 278 -9.70 -10.30 -6.58
CA PHE A 278 -8.45 -10.89 -6.08
C PHE A 278 -8.53 -11.30 -4.61
N SER A 279 -9.21 -10.51 -3.77
CA SER A 279 -9.41 -10.86 -2.35
C SER A 279 -10.17 -12.17 -2.19
N GLU A 280 -11.27 -12.35 -2.92
CA GLU A 280 -12.06 -13.59 -2.89
C GLU A 280 -11.26 -14.77 -3.44
N THR A 281 -10.42 -14.54 -4.46
CA THR A 281 -9.51 -15.56 -4.99
C THR A 281 -8.44 -15.95 -3.96
N GLU A 282 -7.91 -14.97 -3.21
CA GLU A 282 -6.96 -15.20 -2.13
C GLU A 282 -7.60 -15.98 -0.98
N ASP A 283 -8.81 -15.58 -0.55
CA ASP A 283 -9.57 -16.28 0.49
C ASP A 283 -9.79 -17.75 0.13
N PHE A 284 -10.17 -18.02 -1.14
CA PHE A 284 -10.28 -19.38 -1.64
C PHE A 284 -8.96 -20.16 -1.52
N CYS A 285 -7.85 -19.56 -1.95
CA CYS A 285 -6.53 -20.19 -1.89
C CYS A 285 -6.08 -20.48 -0.46
N VAL A 286 -6.31 -19.51 0.44
CA VAL A 286 -5.98 -19.64 1.87
C VAL A 286 -6.86 -20.72 2.53
N ASP A 287 -8.12 -20.80 2.18
CA ASP A 287 -9.02 -21.84 2.69
C ASP A 287 -8.61 -23.24 2.24
N VAL A 288 -8.20 -23.40 0.97
CA VAL A 288 -7.63 -24.66 0.46
C VAL A 288 -6.36 -25.01 1.23
N LEU A 289 -5.42 -24.05 1.36
CA LEU A 289 -4.15 -24.21 2.07
C LEU A 289 -4.40 -24.67 3.52
N ARG A 290 -5.29 -23.98 4.24
CA ARG A 290 -5.66 -24.30 5.63
C ARG A 290 -6.15 -25.73 5.76
N GLN A 291 -7.03 -26.17 4.86
CA GLN A 291 -7.59 -27.52 4.87
C GLN A 291 -6.52 -28.59 4.57
N VAL A 292 -5.64 -28.34 3.59
CA VAL A 292 -4.53 -29.25 3.23
C VAL A 292 -3.58 -29.42 4.41
N VAL A 293 -3.23 -28.32 5.08
CA VAL A 293 -2.33 -28.35 6.25
C VAL A 293 -2.97 -29.10 7.43
N LEU A 294 -4.24 -28.79 7.74
CA LEU A 294 -4.95 -29.42 8.87
C LEU A 294 -5.23 -30.91 8.66
N SER A 295 -5.51 -31.32 7.41
CA SER A 295 -5.82 -32.72 7.11
C SER A 295 -4.57 -33.62 7.00
N ASN A 296 -3.37 -33.01 6.97
CA ASN A 296 -2.10 -33.69 6.68
C ASN A 296 -2.12 -34.53 5.38
N LYS A 297 -3.06 -34.21 4.46
CA LYS A 297 -3.33 -34.93 3.22
C LYS A 297 -2.82 -34.13 2.03
N GLN A 298 -1.52 -33.89 1.95
CA GLN A 298 -0.93 -33.21 0.78
C GLN A 298 -1.21 -33.93 -0.54
N ASN A 299 -1.41 -35.25 -0.49
CA ASN A 299 -1.70 -36.07 -1.68
C ASN A 299 -3.17 -35.99 -2.15
N ASP A 300 -4.10 -35.48 -1.32
CA ASP A 300 -5.54 -35.41 -1.64
C ASP A 300 -6.03 -33.95 -1.82
N SER A 301 -5.12 -33.05 -2.15
CA SER A 301 -5.44 -31.63 -2.37
C SER A 301 -6.50 -31.42 -3.45
N LYS A 302 -6.62 -32.33 -4.42
CA LYS A 302 -7.61 -32.28 -5.49
C LYS A 302 -9.06 -32.37 -4.98
N SER A 303 -9.33 -33.26 -4.02
CA SER A 303 -10.68 -33.41 -3.43
C SER A 303 -11.04 -32.16 -2.61
N ILE A 304 -10.06 -31.63 -1.85
CA ILE A 304 -10.20 -30.42 -1.05
C ILE A 304 -10.53 -29.22 -1.95
N VAL A 305 -9.77 -29.03 -3.04
CA VAL A 305 -10.06 -27.95 -4.01
C VAL A 305 -11.47 -28.09 -4.58
N SER A 306 -11.87 -29.29 -4.95
CA SER A 306 -13.22 -29.54 -5.52
C SER A 306 -14.33 -29.21 -4.50
N GLU A 307 -14.13 -29.58 -3.24
CA GLU A 307 -15.08 -29.26 -2.15
C GLU A 307 -15.16 -27.76 -1.88
N LYS A 308 -14.00 -27.09 -1.78
CA LYS A 308 -13.96 -25.64 -1.56
C LYS A 308 -14.60 -24.86 -2.70
N LEU A 309 -14.41 -25.28 -3.94
CA LEU A 309 -15.11 -24.68 -5.10
C LEU A 309 -16.64 -24.84 -5.03
N LYS A 310 -17.16 -25.94 -4.47
CA LYS A 310 -18.59 -26.11 -4.23
C LYS A 310 -19.09 -25.21 -3.12
N GLN A 311 -18.34 -25.13 -2.01
CA GLN A 311 -18.67 -24.26 -0.88
C GLN A 311 -18.67 -22.77 -1.26
N LEU A 312 -17.72 -22.34 -2.11
CA LEU A 312 -17.66 -20.97 -2.61
C LEU A 312 -18.93 -20.59 -3.38
N LYS A 313 -19.41 -21.47 -4.28
CA LYS A 313 -20.66 -21.23 -5.00
C LYS A 313 -21.88 -21.05 -4.07
N LEU A 314 -21.96 -21.85 -3.02
CA LEU A 314 -23.06 -21.77 -2.03
C LEU A 314 -22.99 -20.47 -1.21
N ARG A 315 -21.81 -19.91 -1.01
CA ARG A 315 -21.59 -18.66 -0.26
C ARG A 315 -22.05 -17.42 -1.03
N PHE A 316 -21.86 -17.40 -2.33
CA PHE A 316 -22.10 -16.23 -3.19
C PHE A 316 -23.36 -16.35 -4.06
N GLU A 317 -23.99 -17.53 -4.14
CA GLU A 317 -25.33 -17.74 -4.70
C GLU A 317 -26.31 -18.22 -3.61
N PRO A 318 -26.66 -17.39 -2.62
CA PRO A 318 -27.71 -17.77 -1.67
C PRO A 318 -29.04 -17.76 -2.40
N ASN A 319 -29.55 -18.97 -2.71
CA ASN A 319 -30.95 -19.26 -2.99
C ASN A 319 -31.66 -18.47 -4.11
N LYS A 320 -31.43 -18.84 -5.35
CA LYS A 320 -32.42 -18.66 -6.41
C LYS A 320 -33.65 -19.59 -6.24
N GLU A 321 -33.63 -20.53 -5.31
CA GLU A 321 -34.68 -21.52 -5.12
C GLU A 321 -35.88 -21.05 -4.24
N ASN A 322 -35.81 -19.86 -3.63
CA ASN A 322 -36.89 -19.36 -2.75
C ASN A 322 -37.72 -18.20 -3.33
N GLN A 323 -37.58 -17.89 -4.63
CA GLN A 323 -38.39 -16.87 -5.29
C GLN A 323 -39.47 -17.43 -6.26
N GLU A 324 -39.60 -18.76 -6.34
CA GLU A 324 -40.70 -19.42 -7.07
C GLU A 324 -41.56 -20.27 -6.13
N LYS A 325 -42.05 -19.68 -5.03
CA LYS A 325 -43.24 -20.22 -4.31
C LYS A 325 -44.08 -19.08 -3.83
#